data_dfebfe9ef40bfff2f0e4103aedbaec28
#
_entry.id   dfebfe9ef40bfff2f0e4103aedbaec28
#
_cell.length_a   1.000
_cell.length_b   1.000
_cell.length_c   1.000
_cell.angle_alpha   90.00
_cell.angle_beta   90.00
_cell.angle_gamma   90.00
#
_symmetry.space_group_name_H-M   'P 1'
#
loop_
_entity.id
_entity.type
_entity.pdbx_description
1 polymer ?
#
loop_
_entity_poly.entity_id
_entity_poly.type
_entity_poly.pdbx_seq_one_letter_code
_entity_poly.pdbx_strand_id
1 'polypeptide(L)'
;MHKIVEKLLNGVVISCQAYEDTPLYGSQYMAAMAKCAQMGGADGLRACWPQDIRAVKAACDIPVIGINKKFGDGDPLDEIFITPSFESAKEVIEAGCDILALDCTIRDCRPFEELKELLFRIREAYPEMPVMADLATLEEAVKAEETGCVDIISTTLAGYTRNSCESKTEGPDIELLKEIKKACSLPVNAEGRIWELGDLEQVLEAGADMVSIGSAVSRPHLITERFVNYNKKHYNR
;
A
#
# COMPACT_ATOMS: atom_id res chain seq x y z
N MET A 1 0.08 4.58 -20.24
CA MET A 1 0.56 3.99 -18.96
C MET A 1 2.03 4.30 -18.77
N HIS A 2 2.46 4.61 -17.56
CA HIS A 2 3.88 4.84 -17.25
C HIS A 2 4.68 3.54 -17.34
N LYS A 3 5.88 3.59 -17.95
CA LYS A 3 6.77 2.40 -18.08
C LYS A 3 7.11 1.74 -16.74
N ILE A 4 7.14 2.51 -15.64
CA ILE A 4 7.44 1.98 -14.31
C ILE A 4 6.24 1.16 -13.77
N VAL A 5 5.01 1.58 -14.08
CA VAL A 5 3.79 0.84 -13.73
C VAL A 5 3.73 -0.46 -14.52
N GLU A 6 4.06 -0.43 -15.82
CA GLU A 6 4.10 -1.63 -16.69
C GLU A 6 5.03 -2.72 -16.15
N LYS A 7 6.14 -2.35 -15.48
CA LYS A 7 7.07 -3.30 -14.86
C LYS A 7 6.48 -4.06 -13.66
N LEU A 8 5.44 -3.51 -13.04
CA LEU A 8 4.80 -4.12 -11.87
C LEU A 8 3.58 -4.95 -12.24
N LEU A 9 3.10 -4.89 -13.49
CA LEU A 9 1.96 -5.70 -13.93
C LEU A 9 2.28 -7.19 -13.84
N ASN A 10 1.34 -7.95 -13.30
CA ASN A 10 1.45 -9.38 -12.99
C ASN A 10 2.57 -9.71 -11.98
N GLY A 11 3.07 -8.70 -11.26
CA GLY A 11 4.18 -8.81 -10.33
C GLY A 11 3.74 -8.80 -8.86
N VAL A 12 4.71 -9.16 -8.01
CA VAL A 12 4.58 -9.12 -6.55
C VAL A 12 5.47 -8.01 -5.99
N VAL A 13 4.84 -7.10 -5.26
CA VAL A 13 5.48 -6.02 -4.51
C VAL A 13 5.62 -6.42 -3.04
N ILE A 14 6.80 -6.30 -2.47
CA ILE A 14 6.99 -6.54 -1.04
C ILE A 14 7.04 -5.23 -0.27
N SER A 15 6.13 -5.10 0.70
CA SER A 15 6.04 -3.93 1.57
C SER A 15 7.00 -4.05 2.75
N CYS A 16 8.11 -3.31 2.71
CA CYS A 16 9.14 -3.28 3.74
C CYS A 16 8.91 -2.09 4.68
N GLN A 17 8.25 -2.34 5.80
CA GLN A 17 7.91 -1.32 6.79
C GLN A 17 8.06 -1.88 8.21
N ALA A 18 8.71 -1.13 9.09
CA ALA A 18 8.82 -1.42 10.52
C ALA A 18 8.53 -0.15 11.34
N TYR A 19 7.91 -0.30 12.49
CA TYR A 19 7.58 0.81 13.40
C TYR A 19 8.52 0.83 14.59
N GLU A 20 8.55 1.95 15.33
CA GLU A 20 9.45 2.20 16.45
C GLU A 20 9.37 1.15 17.58
N ASP A 21 8.22 0.51 17.72
CA ASP A 21 7.97 -0.56 18.70
C ASP A 21 8.53 -1.93 18.28
N THR A 22 9.19 -2.02 17.12
CA THR A 22 9.70 -3.30 16.60
C THR A 22 11.23 -3.32 16.49
N PRO A 23 11.89 -4.49 16.72
CA PRO A 23 13.34 -4.61 16.63
C PRO A 23 13.93 -4.34 15.24
N LEU A 24 13.10 -4.35 14.20
CA LEU A 24 13.51 -4.08 12.81
C LEU A 24 13.32 -2.61 12.41
N TYR A 25 13.00 -1.72 13.36
CA TYR A 25 12.94 -0.29 13.08
C TYR A 25 14.30 0.28 12.71
N GLY A 26 14.37 0.94 11.57
CA GLY A 26 15.58 1.61 11.08
C GLY A 26 15.91 1.28 9.63
N SER A 27 16.42 2.28 8.92
CA SER A 27 16.62 2.25 7.47
C SER A 27 17.56 1.14 7.00
N GLN A 28 18.57 0.80 7.81
CA GLN A 28 19.48 -0.32 7.51
C GLN A 28 18.75 -1.68 7.48
N TYR A 29 17.76 -1.88 8.34
CA TYR A 29 16.97 -3.12 8.37
C TYR A 29 15.98 -3.16 7.21
N MET A 30 15.38 -2.02 6.86
CA MET A 30 14.49 -1.93 5.71
C MET A 30 15.23 -2.15 4.40
N ALA A 31 16.44 -1.61 4.25
CA ALA A 31 17.31 -1.88 3.11
C ALA A 31 17.71 -3.36 3.00
N ALA A 32 18.05 -4.00 4.12
CA ALA A 32 18.38 -5.43 4.14
C ALA A 32 17.15 -6.29 3.76
N MET A 33 15.98 -5.97 4.30
CA MET A 33 14.72 -6.67 3.97
C MET A 33 14.35 -6.50 2.50
N ALA A 34 14.45 -5.29 1.97
CA ALA A 34 14.24 -4.99 0.55
C ALA A 34 15.18 -5.81 -0.34
N LYS A 35 16.46 -5.94 0.07
CA LYS A 35 17.43 -6.78 -0.65
C LYS A 35 17.04 -8.26 -0.62
N CYS A 36 16.56 -8.77 0.51
CA CYS A 36 16.04 -10.14 0.59
C CYS A 36 14.83 -10.34 -0.33
N ALA A 37 13.89 -9.36 -0.38
CA ALA A 37 12.74 -9.40 -1.27
C ALA A 37 13.17 -9.43 -2.75
N GLN A 38 14.11 -8.58 -3.16
CA GLN A 38 14.68 -8.59 -4.50
C GLN A 38 15.38 -9.91 -4.83
N MET A 39 16.16 -10.49 -3.90
CA MET A 39 16.78 -11.80 -4.09
C MET A 39 15.75 -12.93 -4.22
N GLY A 40 14.58 -12.77 -3.59
CA GLY A 40 13.44 -13.67 -3.72
C GLY A 40 12.66 -13.52 -5.03
N GLY A 41 13.01 -12.54 -5.87
CA GLY A 41 12.36 -12.31 -7.16
C GLY A 41 11.18 -11.34 -7.10
N ALA A 42 11.07 -10.49 -6.07
CA ALA A 42 10.04 -9.45 -6.05
C ALA A 42 10.23 -8.49 -7.23
N ASP A 43 9.11 -8.09 -7.85
CA ASP A 43 9.06 -7.16 -8.99
C ASP A 43 9.14 -5.70 -8.56
N GLY A 44 8.75 -5.42 -7.32
CA GLY A 44 8.80 -4.10 -6.73
C GLY A 44 8.83 -4.12 -5.21
N LEU A 45 9.03 -2.96 -4.63
CA LEU A 45 9.08 -2.73 -3.19
C LEU A 45 8.11 -1.61 -2.81
N ARG A 46 7.58 -1.65 -1.59
CA ARG A 46 6.87 -0.54 -0.99
C ARG A 46 7.59 -0.14 0.29
N ALA A 47 7.98 1.12 0.43
CA ALA A 47 8.75 1.63 1.55
C ALA A 47 8.08 2.86 2.18
N CYS A 48 8.19 2.98 3.50
CA CYS A 48 7.63 4.09 4.27
C CYS A 48 8.76 4.97 4.80
N TRP A 49 8.47 6.30 4.84
CA TRP A 49 9.33 7.39 5.27
C TRP A 49 10.52 7.67 4.33
N PRO A 50 10.85 8.97 4.16
CA PRO A 50 11.91 9.40 3.24
C PRO A 50 13.28 8.76 3.48
N GLN A 51 13.66 8.54 4.76
CA GLN A 51 14.94 7.93 5.12
C GLN A 51 15.01 6.45 4.68
N ASP A 52 13.93 5.69 4.84
CA ASP A 52 13.88 4.29 4.46
C ASP A 52 13.81 4.13 2.93
N ILE A 53 13.04 5.02 2.25
CA ILE A 53 12.98 5.06 0.78
C ILE A 53 14.39 5.27 0.22
N ARG A 54 15.16 6.24 0.72
CA ARG A 54 16.56 6.48 0.28
C ARG A 54 17.43 5.25 0.49
N ALA A 55 17.33 4.60 1.65
CA ALA A 55 18.13 3.42 1.97
C ALA A 55 17.77 2.22 1.08
N VAL A 56 16.49 2.00 0.83
CA VAL A 56 15.98 0.95 -0.07
C VAL A 56 16.41 1.22 -1.51
N LYS A 57 16.28 2.44 -2.01
CA LYS A 57 16.72 2.85 -3.35
C LYS A 57 18.24 2.70 -3.54
N ALA A 58 19.02 2.92 -2.48
CA ALA A 58 20.48 2.70 -2.53
C ALA A 58 20.88 1.22 -2.54
N ALA A 59 20.02 0.34 -2.00
CA ALA A 59 20.29 -1.08 -1.89
C ALA A 59 19.71 -1.92 -3.04
N CYS A 60 18.66 -1.46 -3.73
CA CYS A 60 17.89 -2.22 -4.71
C CYS A 60 17.70 -1.42 -6.01
N ASP A 61 17.56 -2.13 -7.12
CA ASP A 61 17.40 -1.58 -8.48
C ASP A 61 16.02 -1.86 -9.09
N ILE A 62 15.10 -2.46 -8.33
CA ILE A 62 13.70 -2.65 -8.71
C ILE A 62 12.83 -1.45 -8.27
N PRO A 63 11.64 -1.23 -8.87
CA PRO A 63 10.76 -0.12 -8.56
C PRO A 63 10.40 -0.02 -7.07
N VAL A 64 10.33 1.21 -6.55
CA VAL A 64 9.93 1.50 -5.15
C VAL A 64 8.69 2.38 -5.13
N ILE A 65 7.62 1.87 -4.55
CA ILE A 65 6.42 2.61 -4.19
C ILE A 65 6.69 3.28 -2.84
N GLY A 66 6.68 4.61 -2.81
CA GLY A 66 6.97 5.40 -1.62
C GLY A 66 5.72 5.90 -0.93
N ILE A 67 5.72 5.85 0.40
CA ILE A 67 4.71 6.47 1.27
C ILE A 67 5.39 7.20 2.43
N ASN A 68 4.65 8.10 3.07
CA ASN A 68 5.10 8.80 4.28
C ASN A 68 3.98 8.79 5.32
N LYS A 69 4.05 7.87 6.28
CA LYS A 69 3.04 7.78 7.33
C LYS A 69 3.27 8.85 8.40
N LYS A 70 2.24 9.61 8.69
CA LYS A 70 2.16 10.62 9.76
C LYS A 70 0.98 10.26 10.65
N PHE A 71 1.26 9.66 11.81
CA PHE A 71 0.23 9.30 12.76
C PHE A 71 -0.09 10.48 13.67
N GLY A 72 -1.38 10.73 13.90
CA GLY A 72 -1.89 11.65 14.91
C GLY A 72 -2.25 10.92 16.22
N ASP A 73 -2.95 11.63 17.10
CA ASP A 73 -3.42 11.09 18.39
C ASP A 73 -4.89 10.65 18.35
N GLY A 74 -5.55 10.74 17.19
CA GLY A 74 -6.96 10.43 17.00
C GLY A 74 -7.24 8.95 16.74
N ASP A 75 -8.51 8.63 16.39
CA ASP A 75 -8.89 7.28 16.00
C ASP A 75 -8.33 6.97 14.58
N PRO A 76 -7.51 5.92 14.42
CA PRO A 76 -6.95 5.56 13.11
C PRO A 76 -7.99 5.29 12.02
N LEU A 77 -9.24 4.97 12.40
CA LEU A 77 -10.35 4.80 11.45
C LEU A 77 -10.80 6.12 10.82
N ASP A 78 -10.53 7.26 11.47
CA ASP A 78 -10.96 8.60 11.04
C ASP A 78 -9.80 9.45 10.53
N GLU A 79 -8.54 9.06 10.81
CA GLU A 79 -7.37 9.82 10.41
C GLU A 79 -6.82 9.44 9.04
N ILE A 80 -6.36 10.45 8.29
CA ILE A 80 -5.57 10.29 7.07
C ILE A 80 -4.09 10.25 7.46
N PHE A 81 -3.44 9.10 7.36
CA PHE A 81 -2.06 8.94 7.81
C PHE A 81 -1.06 8.53 6.71
N ILE A 82 -1.53 7.99 5.57
CA ILE A 82 -0.63 7.61 4.46
C ILE A 82 -0.44 8.79 3.52
N THR A 83 0.73 9.43 3.59
CA THR A 83 1.09 10.57 2.73
C THR A 83 -0.01 11.65 2.73
N PRO A 84 -0.35 12.23 3.89
CA PRO A 84 -1.61 12.98 4.09
C PRO A 84 -1.65 14.35 3.43
N SER A 85 -0.53 14.91 3.01
CA SER A 85 -0.43 16.28 2.48
C SER A 85 0.51 16.39 1.29
N PHE A 86 0.48 17.51 0.59
CA PHE A 86 1.40 17.82 -0.48
C PHE A 86 2.87 17.83 -0.02
N GLU A 87 3.13 18.38 1.15
CA GLU A 87 4.47 18.43 1.75
C GLU A 87 4.97 17.01 2.03
N SER A 88 4.10 16.14 2.52
CA SER A 88 4.40 14.72 2.75
C SER A 88 4.67 13.98 1.43
N ALA A 89 3.89 14.25 0.38
CA ALA A 89 4.11 13.71 -0.96
C ALA A 89 5.45 14.18 -1.55
N LYS A 90 5.77 15.48 -1.41
CA LYS A 90 7.04 16.04 -1.84
C LYS A 90 8.24 15.37 -1.16
N GLU A 91 8.18 15.15 0.16
CA GLU A 91 9.23 14.45 0.91
C GLU A 91 9.50 13.03 0.37
N VAL A 92 8.44 12.32 -0.03
CA VAL A 92 8.52 10.97 -0.63
C VAL A 92 9.15 11.01 -2.02
N ILE A 93 8.71 11.93 -2.88
CA ILE A 93 9.22 12.09 -4.24
C ILE A 93 10.71 12.48 -4.20
N GLU A 94 11.07 13.45 -3.36
CA GLU A 94 12.47 13.90 -3.20
C GLU A 94 13.36 12.82 -2.55
N ALA A 95 12.78 11.83 -1.89
CA ALA A 95 13.52 10.66 -1.41
C ALA A 95 13.85 9.66 -2.53
N GLY A 96 13.27 9.83 -3.73
CA GLY A 96 13.60 9.07 -4.93
C GLY A 96 12.72 7.85 -5.15
N CYS A 97 11.47 7.83 -4.66
CA CYS A 97 10.52 6.78 -5.04
C CYS A 97 10.22 6.81 -6.54
N ASP A 98 9.84 5.67 -7.09
CA ASP A 98 9.47 5.53 -8.50
C ASP A 98 7.96 5.71 -8.71
N ILE A 99 7.17 5.45 -7.67
CA ILE A 99 5.72 5.63 -7.62
C ILE A 99 5.38 6.26 -6.26
N LEU A 100 4.58 7.31 -6.26
CA LEU A 100 4.02 7.90 -5.05
C LEU A 100 2.72 7.18 -4.68
N ALA A 101 2.57 6.70 -3.45
CA ALA A 101 1.27 6.26 -2.95
C ALA A 101 0.77 7.16 -1.82
N LEU A 102 -0.53 7.40 -1.81
CA LEU A 102 -1.19 8.20 -0.78
C LEU A 102 -2.60 7.69 -0.48
N ASP A 103 -3.07 8.00 0.72
CA ASP A 103 -4.45 7.74 1.14
C ASP A 103 -5.41 8.55 0.28
N CYS A 104 -6.24 7.88 -0.50
CA CYS A 104 -7.29 8.45 -1.33
C CYS A 104 -8.70 8.13 -0.81
N THR A 105 -8.82 7.80 0.48
CA THR A 105 -10.12 7.61 1.12
C THR A 105 -10.83 8.93 1.37
N ILE A 106 -12.16 8.88 1.40
CA ILE A 106 -13.02 10.01 1.69
C ILE A 106 -13.49 9.90 3.13
N ARG A 107 -13.10 10.87 3.97
CA ARG A 107 -13.43 10.89 5.40
C ARG A 107 -13.92 12.28 5.81
N ASP A 108 -14.59 12.37 6.95
CA ASP A 108 -15.09 13.65 7.46
C ASP A 108 -13.97 14.69 7.63
N CYS A 109 -12.76 14.24 8.02
CA CYS A 109 -11.58 15.10 8.15
C CYS A 109 -10.96 15.52 6.82
N ARG A 110 -11.32 14.86 5.70
CA ARG A 110 -10.88 15.21 4.34
C ARG A 110 -11.96 14.82 3.32
N PRO A 111 -12.88 15.74 2.98
CA PRO A 111 -13.86 15.56 1.91
C PRO A 111 -13.21 15.35 0.54
N PHE A 112 -13.97 14.81 -0.41
CA PHE A 112 -13.44 14.50 -1.74
C PHE A 112 -12.85 15.72 -2.48
N GLU A 113 -13.43 16.91 -2.34
CA GLU A 113 -12.89 18.10 -3.02
C GLU A 113 -11.49 18.48 -2.53
N GLU A 114 -11.21 18.32 -1.24
CA GLU A 114 -9.84 18.54 -0.70
C GLU A 114 -8.85 17.48 -1.20
N LEU A 115 -9.26 16.21 -1.28
CA LEU A 115 -8.47 15.15 -1.89
C LEU A 115 -8.17 15.46 -3.36
N LYS A 116 -9.18 15.89 -4.10
CA LYS A 116 -9.07 16.24 -5.51
C LYS A 116 -8.09 17.41 -5.71
N GLU A 117 -8.17 18.47 -4.91
CA GLU A 117 -7.23 19.57 -4.94
C GLU A 117 -5.79 19.10 -4.65
N LEU A 118 -5.59 18.22 -3.67
CA LEU A 118 -4.29 17.62 -3.38
C LEU A 118 -3.74 16.85 -4.58
N LEU A 119 -4.55 16.02 -5.21
CA LEU A 119 -4.16 15.22 -6.38
C LEU A 119 -3.78 16.11 -7.58
N PHE A 120 -4.58 17.14 -7.87
CA PHE A 120 -4.26 18.11 -8.93
C PHE A 120 -2.96 18.85 -8.64
N ARG A 121 -2.75 19.32 -7.41
CA ARG A 121 -1.51 20.00 -7.02
C ARG A 121 -0.29 19.09 -7.15
N ILE A 122 -0.41 17.80 -6.80
CA ILE A 122 0.65 16.82 -6.99
C ILE A 122 0.95 16.63 -8.49
N ARG A 123 -0.09 16.43 -9.30
CA ARG A 123 0.05 16.21 -10.75
C ARG A 123 0.63 17.42 -11.46
N GLU A 124 0.28 18.66 -11.07
CA GLU A 124 0.85 19.89 -11.61
C GLU A 124 2.33 20.03 -11.27
N ALA A 125 2.71 19.74 -10.01
CA ALA A 125 4.10 19.88 -9.57
C ALA A 125 5.00 18.74 -10.08
N TYR A 126 4.44 17.54 -10.26
CA TYR A 126 5.17 16.33 -10.63
C TYR A 126 4.44 15.55 -11.74
N PRO A 127 4.36 16.08 -12.96
CA PRO A 127 3.53 15.52 -14.04
C PRO A 127 3.93 14.10 -14.45
N GLU A 128 5.19 13.73 -14.30
CA GLU A 128 5.72 12.42 -14.67
C GLU A 128 5.75 11.40 -13.52
N MET A 129 5.33 11.78 -12.29
CA MET A 129 5.30 10.88 -11.15
C MET A 129 4.03 10.02 -11.19
N PRO A 130 4.13 8.69 -11.32
CA PRO A 130 2.97 7.83 -11.19
C PRO A 130 2.41 7.88 -9.77
N VAL A 131 1.09 7.90 -9.67
CA VAL A 131 0.36 8.02 -8.40
C VAL A 131 -0.49 6.77 -8.16
N MET A 132 -0.28 6.11 -7.02
CA MET A 132 -1.12 5.01 -6.54
C MET A 132 -2.09 5.53 -5.48
N ALA A 133 -3.38 5.28 -5.69
CA ALA A 133 -4.45 5.63 -4.77
C ALA A 133 -4.71 4.48 -3.79
N ASP A 134 -4.31 4.63 -2.52
CA ASP A 134 -4.71 3.72 -1.45
C ASP A 134 -6.13 4.04 -1.00
N LEU A 135 -7.05 3.09 -1.12
CA LEU A 135 -8.45 3.32 -0.85
C LEU A 135 -9.15 2.12 -0.18
N ALA A 136 -10.39 2.31 0.24
CA ALA A 136 -11.15 1.37 1.06
C ALA A 136 -12.49 0.95 0.45
N THR A 137 -13.02 1.70 -0.53
CA THR A 137 -14.35 1.48 -1.10
C THR A 137 -14.36 1.64 -2.63
N LEU A 138 -15.37 1.05 -3.28
CA LEU A 138 -15.60 1.21 -4.71
C LEU A 138 -15.86 2.67 -5.11
N GLU A 139 -16.62 3.41 -4.30
CA GLU A 139 -16.93 4.83 -4.56
C GLU A 139 -15.63 5.66 -4.62
N GLU A 140 -14.71 5.43 -3.69
CA GLU A 140 -13.42 6.10 -3.65
C GLU A 140 -12.56 5.75 -4.88
N ALA A 141 -12.58 4.49 -5.33
CA ALA A 141 -11.87 4.05 -6.52
C ALA A 141 -12.35 4.78 -7.79
N VAL A 142 -13.66 4.81 -8.00
CA VAL A 142 -14.27 5.50 -9.15
C VAL A 142 -13.97 6.99 -9.12
N LYS A 143 -14.15 7.65 -7.97
CA LYS A 143 -13.87 9.08 -7.82
C LYS A 143 -12.39 9.41 -8.01
N ALA A 144 -11.49 8.57 -7.52
CA ALA A 144 -10.05 8.77 -7.71
C ALA A 144 -9.67 8.67 -9.20
N GLU A 145 -10.16 7.66 -9.92
CA GLU A 145 -9.95 7.49 -11.37
C GLU A 145 -10.49 8.68 -12.17
N GLU A 146 -11.70 9.16 -11.83
CA GLU A 146 -12.36 10.31 -12.50
C GLU A 146 -11.54 11.61 -12.40
N THR A 147 -10.66 11.75 -11.41
CA THR A 147 -9.75 12.91 -11.33
C THR A 147 -8.75 12.97 -12.48
N GLY A 148 -8.43 11.83 -13.10
CA GLY A 148 -7.34 11.71 -14.09
C GLY A 148 -5.94 11.95 -13.51
N CYS A 149 -5.81 11.97 -12.17
CA CYS A 149 -4.55 12.26 -11.48
C CYS A 149 -3.90 11.04 -10.85
N VAL A 150 -4.55 9.87 -10.90
CA VAL A 150 -4.01 8.59 -10.40
C VAL A 150 -3.73 7.62 -11.52
N ASP A 151 -2.80 6.71 -11.32
CA ASP A 151 -2.31 5.75 -12.32
C ASP A 151 -2.55 4.29 -11.89
N ILE A 152 -2.72 4.06 -10.57
CA ILE A 152 -2.94 2.74 -9.96
C ILE A 152 -3.97 2.89 -8.85
N ILE A 153 -4.89 1.94 -8.75
CA ILE A 153 -5.83 1.80 -7.64
C ILE A 153 -5.32 0.70 -6.70
N SER A 154 -5.39 0.90 -5.38
CA SER A 154 -4.94 -0.10 -4.41
C SER A 154 -5.93 -0.29 -3.27
N THR A 155 -6.27 -1.55 -2.96
CA THR A 155 -7.21 -1.92 -1.89
C THR A 155 -6.61 -1.84 -0.48
N THR A 156 -5.50 -1.13 -0.32
CA THR A 156 -4.67 -1.05 0.91
C THR A 156 -5.48 -0.77 2.18
N LEU A 157 -6.49 0.08 2.09
CA LEU A 157 -7.26 0.58 3.24
C LEU A 157 -8.63 -0.10 3.41
N ALA A 158 -8.94 -1.13 2.62
CA ALA A 158 -10.17 -1.93 2.76
C ALA A 158 -10.29 -2.54 4.17
N GLY A 159 -11.34 -2.15 4.91
CA GLY A 159 -11.57 -2.55 6.29
C GLY A 159 -10.79 -1.75 7.35
N TYR A 160 -10.12 -0.66 6.95
CA TYR A 160 -9.32 0.20 7.84
C TYR A 160 -9.79 1.67 7.89
N THR A 161 -11.02 1.92 7.44
CA THR A 161 -11.68 3.23 7.55
C THR A 161 -13.03 3.07 8.22
N ARG A 162 -13.61 4.16 8.75
CA ARG A 162 -14.96 4.15 9.35
C ARG A 162 -16.00 3.57 8.38
N ASN A 163 -15.87 3.91 7.10
CA ASN A 163 -16.81 3.48 6.06
C ASN A 163 -16.65 2.01 5.62
N SER A 164 -15.56 1.34 5.99
CA SER A 164 -15.26 -0.03 5.56
C SER A 164 -14.97 -1.00 6.71
N CYS A 165 -14.85 -0.53 7.95
CA CYS A 165 -14.44 -1.39 9.09
C CYS A 165 -15.45 -2.49 9.42
N GLU A 166 -16.75 -2.26 9.18
CA GLU A 166 -17.81 -3.25 9.42
C GLU A 166 -17.79 -4.38 8.37
N SER A 167 -17.29 -4.11 7.15
CA SER A 167 -17.13 -5.11 6.08
C SER A 167 -15.76 -5.77 6.06
N LYS A 168 -14.94 -5.56 7.09
CA LYS A 168 -13.59 -6.11 7.16
C LYS A 168 -13.58 -7.63 7.16
N THR A 169 -12.91 -8.21 6.18
CA THR A 169 -12.71 -9.66 6.02
C THR A 169 -11.50 -10.17 6.80
N GLU A 170 -11.42 -11.48 7.09
CA GLU A 170 -10.21 -12.09 7.68
C GLU A 170 -9.04 -12.11 6.69
N GLY A 171 -9.30 -12.44 5.41
CA GLY A 171 -8.37 -12.39 4.28
C GLY A 171 -8.49 -11.10 3.46
N PRO A 172 -7.94 -11.08 2.23
CA PRO A 172 -8.10 -9.97 1.29
C PRO A 172 -9.58 -9.75 0.93
N ASP A 173 -9.93 -8.53 0.58
CA ASP A 173 -11.30 -8.18 0.18
C ASP A 173 -11.51 -8.49 -1.31
N ILE A 174 -11.90 -9.73 -1.58
CA ILE A 174 -12.07 -10.25 -2.95
C ILE A 174 -13.25 -9.60 -3.66
N GLU A 175 -14.35 -9.32 -2.95
CA GLU A 175 -15.53 -8.73 -3.57
C GLU A 175 -15.26 -7.27 -3.95
N LEU A 176 -14.66 -6.47 -3.08
CA LEU A 176 -14.22 -5.12 -3.43
C LEU A 176 -13.28 -5.12 -4.64
N LEU A 177 -12.30 -6.05 -4.67
CA LEU A 177 -11.39 -6.17 -5.79
C LEU A 177 -12.12 -6.42 -7.11
N LYS A 178 -13.07 -7.37 -7.14
CA LYS A 178 -13.88 -7.66 -8.33
C LYS A 178 -14.75 -6.47 -8.77
N GLU A 179 -15.34 -5.76 -7.80
CA GLU A 179 -16.14 -4.58 -8.08
C GLU A 179 -15.31 -3.47 -8.72
N ILE A 180 -14.13 -3.19 -8.17
CA ILE A 180 -13.19 -2.20 -8.71
C ILE A 180 -12.74 -2.62 -10.12
N LYS A 181 -12.35 -3.87 -10.32
CA LYS A 181 -11.93 -4.40 -11.64
C LYS A 181 -13.02 -4.29 -12.70
N LYS A 182 -14.29 -4.34 -12.31
CA LYS A 182 -15.44 -4.17 -13.21
C LYS A 182 -15.73 -2.71 -13.52
N ALA A 183 -15.52 -1.81 -12.56
CA ALA A 183 -15.94 -0.39 -12.65
C ALA A 183 -14.81 0.52 -13.16
N CYS A 184 -13.55 0.19 -12.89
CA CYS A 184 -12.39 1.02 -13.21
C CYS A 184 -11.56 0.42 -14.34
N SER A 185 -10.85 1.28 -15.07
CA SER A 185 -9.97 0.90 -16.19
C SER A 185 -8.48 0.90 -15.82
N LEU A 186 -8.12 1.57 -14.71
CA LEU A 186 -6.75 1.60 -14.21
C LEU A 186 -6.30 0.24 -13.66
N PRO A 187 -4.98 -0.04 -13.67
CA PRO A 187 -4.43 -1.20 -12.98
C PRO A 187 -4.80 -1.23 -11.49
N VAL A 188 -5.12 -2.41 -10.99
CA VAL A 188 -5.52 -2.61 -9.58
C VAL A 188 -4.47 -3.43 -8.85
N ASN A 189 -3.91 -2.86 -7.79
CA ASN A 189 -3.06 -3.50 -6.81
C ASN A 189 -3.92 -4.10 -5.69
N ALA A 190 -3.88 -5.42 -5.53
CA ALA A 190 -4.46 -6.05 -4.35
C ALA A 190 -3.49 -5.96 -3.18
N GLU A 191 -3.87 -5.25 -2.12
CA GLU A 191 -3.09 -5.13 -0.89
C GLU A 191 -3.99 -5.25 0.34
N GLY A 192 -3.51 -5.93 1.34
CA GLY A 192 -4.18 -6.09 2.63
C GLY A 192 -4.54 -7.55 2.94
N ARG A 193 -4.07 -8.03 4.10
CA ARG A 193 -4.42 -9.34 4.67
C ARG A 193 -4.10 -10.56 3.78
N ILE A 194 -3.14 -10.44 2.88
CA ILE A 194 -2.61 -11.56 2.08
C ILE A 194 -1.52 -12.23 2.92
N TRP A 195 -1.83 -13.40 3.48
CA TRP A 195 -0.95 -14.11 4.41
C TRP A 195 -0.44 -15.44 3.87
N GLU A 196 -1.17 -16.06 2.99
CA GLU A 196 -0.91 -17.41 2.49
C GLU A 196 -0.98 -17.46 0.97
N LEU A 197 -0.43 -18.51 0.37
CA LEU A 197 -0.51 -18.70 -1.08
C LEU A 197 -1.95 -18.81 -1.60
N GLY A 198 -2.87 -19.33 -0.76
CA GLY A 198 -4.29 -19.38 -1.09
C GLY A 198 -4.95 -18.00 -1.17
N ASP A 199 -4.52 -17.04 -0.32
CA ASP A 199 -4.98 -15.65 -0.42
C ASP A 199 -4.47 -15.00 -1.70
N LEU A 200 -3.19 -15.27 -2.05
CA LEU A 200 -2.60 -14.81 -3.30
C LEU A 200 -3.34 -15.36 -4.53
N GLU A 201 -3.64 -16.67 -4.54
CA GLU A 201 -4.41 -17.32 -5.61
C GLU A 201 -5.78 -16.62 -5.79
N GLN A 202 -6.51 -16.38 -4.71
CA GLN A 202 -7.81 -15.72 -4.76
C GLN A 202 -7.77 -14.31 -5.35
N VAL A 203 -6.78 -13.47 -4.98
CA VAL A 203 -6.67 -12.11 -5.54
C VAL A 203 -6.26 -12.13 -7.01
N LEU A 204 -5.43 -13.09 -7.44
CA LEU A 204 -5.07 -13.27 -8.85
C LEU A 204 -6.27 -13.73 -9.67
N GLU A 205 -7.05 -14.69 -9.18
CA GLU A 205 -8.30 -15.14 -9.83
C GLU A 205 -9.37 -14.04 -9.89
N ALA A 206 -9.40 -13.14 -8.90
CA ALA A 206 -10.27 -11.97 -8.90
C ALA A 206 -9.83 -10.87 -9.88
N GLY A 207 -8.65 -11.02 -10.52
CA GLY A 207 -8.15 -10.15 -11.59
C GLY A 207 -7.25 -9.01 -11.13
N ALA A 208 -6.57 -9.13 -9.98
CA ALA A 208 -5.55 -8.18 -9.59
C ALA A 208 -4.47 -8.05 -10.67
N ASP A 209 -4.08 -6.81 -11.02
CA ASP A 209 -3.02 -6.56 -11.99
C ASP A 209 -1.63 -6.59 -11.36
N MET A 210 -1.54 -6.39 -10.05
CA MET A 210 -0.35 -6.56 -9.21
C MET A 210 -0.78 -6.85 -7.76
N VAL A 211 0.14 -7.34 -6.95
CA VAL A 211 -0.16 -7.72 -5.57
C VAL A 211 0.91 -7.18 -4.63
N SER A 212 0.49 -6.50 -3.54
CA SER A 212 1.40 -6.04 -2.49
C SER A 212 1.25 -6.87 -1.22
N ILE A 213 2.35 -7.47 -0.76
CA ILE A 213 2.41 -8.32 0.43
C ILE A 213 3.30 -7.65 1.48
N GLY A 214 2.74 -7.41 2.67
CA GLY A 214 3.45 -6.77 3.78
C GLY A 214 3.77 -7.76 4.90
N SER A 215 2.87 -7.87 5.87
CA SER A 215 3.10 -8.54 7.15
C SER A 215 3.51 -10.01 7.05
N ALA A 216 3.04 -10.72 6.03
CA ALA A 216 3.39 -12.13 5.79
C ALA A 216 4.86 -12.34 5.41
N VAL A 217 5.58 -11.29 4.98
CA VAL A 217 6.98 -11.37 4.58
C VAL A 217 7.87 -10.51 5.48
N SER A 218 7.44 -9.29 5.79
CA SER A 218 8.29 -8.25 6.39
C SER A 218 8.13 -8.09 7.90
N ARG A 219 7.22 -8.85 8.56
CA ARG A 219 6.97 -8.75 10.01
C ARG A 219 7.15 -10.09 10.72
N PRO A 220 8.39 -10.52 11.01
CA PRO A 220 8.69 -11.83 11.62
C PRO A 220 7.96 -12.08 12.94
N HIS A 221 7.74 -11.05 13.76
CA HIS A 221 6.99 -11.16 15.02
C HIS A 221 5.53 -11.57 14.78
N LEU A 222 4.85 -10.98 13.78
CA LEU A 222 3.47 -11.36 13.44
C LEU A 222 3.40 -12.74 12.79
N ILE A 223 4.40 -13.11 11.98
CA ILE A 223 4.50 -14.46 11.42
C ILE A 223 4.64 -15.48 12.54
N THR A 224 5.55 -15.22 13.49
CA THR A 224 5.76 -16.07 14.68
C THR A 224 4.50 -16.17 15.52
N GLU A 225 3.83 -15.05 15.78
CA GLU A 225 2.58 -15.01 16.56
C GLU A 225 1.49 -15.91 15.96
N ARG A 226 1.33 -15.91 14.63
CA ARG A 226 0.36 -16.80 13.96
C ARG A 226 0.62 -18.27 14.26
N PHE A 227 1.88 -18.72 14.14
CA PHE A 227 2.24 -20.12 14.47
C PHE A 227 2.04 -20.42 15.94
N VAL A 228 2.43 -19.53 16.83
CA VAL A 228 2.27 -19.69 18.29
C VAL A 228 0.79 -19.76 18.66
N ASN A 229 -0.05 -18.87 18.13
CA ASN A 229 -1.48 -18.86 18.44
C ASN A 229 -2.20 -20.11 17.90
N TYR A 230 -1.84 -20.56 16.68
CA TYR A 230 -2.36 -21.82 16.15
C TYR A 230 -2.00 -23.00 17.04
N ASN A 231 -0.73 -23.10 17.47
CA ASN A 231 -0.26 -24.16 18.36
C ASN A 231 -0.95 -24.12 19.73
N LYS A 232 -1.11 -22.94 20.35
CA LYS A 232 -1.82 -22.77 21.61
C LYS A 232 -3.28 -23.22 21.51
N LYS A 233 -3.97 -22.83 20.44
CA LYS A 233 -5.37 -23.25 20.17
C LYS A 233 -5.49 -24.77 20.02
N HIS A 234 -4.53 -25.39 19.33
CA HIS A 234 -4.52 -26.85 19.11
C HIS A 234 -4.33 -27.63 20.41
N TYR A 235 -3.47 -27.17 21.31
CA TYR A 235 -3.15 -27.85 22.58
C TYR A 235 -3.94 -27.31 23.78
N ASN A 236 -4.94 -26.43 23.59
CA ASN A 236 -5.73 -25.82 24.67
C ASN A 236 -4.87 -25.18 25.78
N ARG A 237 -3.80 -24.48 25.44
CA ARG A 237 -2.86 -23.80 26.36
C ARG A 237 -3.15 -22.32 26.48
#